data_a115875d5e1958b54f68c39141f2b392
#
_entry.id   a115875d5e1958b54f68c39141f2b392
#
_cell.length_a   1.000
_cell.length_b   1.000
_cell.length_c   1.000
_cell.angle_alpha   90.00
_cell.angle_beta   90.00
_cell.angle_gamma   90.00
#
_symmetry.space_group_name_H-M   'P 1'
#
loop_
_entity.id
_entity.type
_entity.pdbx_description
1 polymer ?
#
loop_
_entity_poly.entity_id
_entity_poly.type
_entity_poly.pdbx_seq_one_letter_code
_entity_poly.pdbx_strand_id
1 'polypeptide(L)' 'MSQNLTLAQDHALDLARTLMVPVTLFEVDGAFGVMPTAELEQDEVTVIHEYDPWSPAH' A
#
# COMPACT_ATOMS: atom_id res chain seq x y z
N MET A 1 -0.76 2.49 11.15
CA MET A 1 -0.49 3.47 10.09
C MET A 1 0.75 4.26 10.40
N SER A 2 1.42 4.74 9.38
CA SER A 2 2.69 5.45 9.51
C SER A 2 2.56 6.87 8.97
N GLN A 3 3.32 7.81 9.56
CA GLN A 3 3.44 9.15 9.00
C GLN A 3 4.71 9.31 8.18
N ASN A 4 5.45 8.24 8.00
CA ASN A 4 6.67 8.23 7.21
C ASN A 4 6.41 7.49 5.91
N LEU A 5 6.47 8.21 4.79
CA LEU A 5 6.16 7.63 3.48
C LEU A 5 7.13 6.53 3.10
N THR A 6 8.42 6.69 3.39
CA THR A 6 9.42 5.68 3.04
C THR A 6 9.15 4.37 3.77
N LEU A 7 8.84 4.44 5.06
CA LEU A 7 8.51 3.24 5.82
C LEU A 7 7.23 2.58 5.30
N ALA A 8 6.24 3.40 4.94
CA ALA A 8 5.00 2.88 4.40
C ALA A 8 5.23 2.18 3.06
N GLN A 9 6.09 2.75 2.21
CA GLN A 9 6.44 2.13 0.93
C GLN A 9 7.13 0.79 1.13
N ASP A 10 8.08 0.73 2.06
CA ASP A 10 8.78 -0.52 2.36
C ASP A 10 7.83 -1.57 2.90
N HIS A 11 6.91 -1.16 3.76
CA HIS A 11 5.92 -2.07 4.33
C HIS A 11 4.98 -2.58 3.23
N ALA A 12 4.54 -1.71 2.33
CA ALA A 12 3.64 -2.09 1.25
C ALA A 12 4.29 -3.15 0.36
N LEU A 13 5.55 -2.94 -0.02
CA LEU A 13 6.26 -3.89 -0.86
C LEU A 13 6.45 -5.23 -0.15
N ASP A 14 6.85 -5.18 1.13
CA ASP A 14 7.04 -6.38 1.92
C ASP A 14 5.73 -7.15 2.08
N LEU A 15 4.65 -6.45 2.35
CA LEU A 15 3.35 -7.07 2.53
C LEU A 15 2.86 -7.72 1.23
N ALA A 16 3.04 -7.03 0.10
CA ALA A 16 2.66 -7.59 -1.19
C ALA A 16 3.42 -8.88 -1.47
N ARG A 17 4.71 -8.91 -1.18
CA ARG A 17 5.52 -10.10 -1.38
C ARG A 17 5.16 -11.23 -0.43
N THR A 18 4.84 -10.88 0.80
CA THR A 18 4.49 -11.88 1.82
C THR A 18 3.15 -12.52 1.53
N LEU A 19 2.16 -11.71 1.16
CA LEU A 19 0.81 -12.19 0.89
C LEU A 19 0.63 -12.67 -0.54
N MET A 20 1.53 -12.26 -1.45
CA MET A 20 1.44 -12.58 -2.88
C MET A 20 0.15 -12.06 -3.49
N VAL A 21 -0.28 -10.88 -3.08
CA VAL A 21 -1.45 -10.19 -3.64
C VAL A 21 -1.12 -8.71 -3.81
N PRO A 22 -1.82 -8.02 -4.71
CA PRO A 22 -1.63 -6.57 -4.84
C PRO A 22 -1.98 -5.86 -3.53
N VAL A 23 -1.16 -4.88 -3.17
CA VAL A 23 -1.33 -4.09 -1.95
C VAL A 23 -1.34 -2.62 -2.33
N THR A 24 -2.23 -1.84 -1.73
CA THR A 24 -2.34 -0.41 -1.99
C THR A 24 -1.79 0.38 -0.82
N LEU A 25 -0.93 1.35 -1.13
CA LEU A 25 -0.47 2.37 -0.21
C LEU A 25 -1.40 3.56 -0.35
N PHE A 26 -1.96 4.01 0.76
CA PHE A 26 -2.92 5.11 0.75
C PHE A 26 -2.63 6.09 1.87
N GLU A 27 -3.28 7.25 1.77
CA GLU A 27 -3.19 8.28 2.80
C GLU A 27 -4.59 8.62 3.28
N VAL A 28 -4.75 8.76 4.58
CA VAL A 28 -5.97 9.22 5.21
C VAL A 28 -5.60 10.05 6.43
N ASP A 29 -6.17 11.25 6.54
CA ASP A 29 -5.94 12.16 7.67
C ASP A 29 -4.46 12.39 7.95
N GLY A 30 -3.65 12.50 6.91
CA GLY A 30 -2.22 12.79 7.05
C GLY A 30 -1.36 11.60 7.44
N ALA A 31 -1.93 10.41 7.51
CA ALA A 31 -1.19 9.20 7.83
C ALA A 31 -1.24 8.23 6.66
N PHE A 32 -0.18 7.45 6.50
CA PHE A 32 -0.09 6.45 5.44
C PHE A 32 -0.48 5.08 5.98
N GLY A 33 -1.20 4.34 5.15
CA GLY A 33 -1.59 2.98 5.49
C GLY A 33 -1.43 2.06 4.30
N VAL A 34 -1.45 0.77 4.55
CA VAL A 34 -1.30 -0.26 3.53
C VAL A 34 -2.32 -1.35 3.78
N MET A 35 -2.93 -1.84 2.71
CA MET A 35 -3.81 -3.00 2.82
C MET A 35 -3.97 -3.66 1.46
N PRO A 36 -4.40 -4.94 1.44
CA PRO A 36 -4.67 -5.61 0.16
C PRO A 36 -5.65 -4.80 -0.67
N THR A 37 -5.33 -4.62 -1.93
CA THR A 37 -6.14 -3.79 -2.82
C THR A 37 -7.59 -4.25 -2.87
N ALA A 38 -7.83 -5.54 -2.80
CA ALA A 38 -9.17 -6.09 -2.86
C ALA A 38 -10.03 -5.72 -1.65
N GLU A 39 -9.40 -5.34 -0.53
CA GLU A 39 -10.11 -4.98 0.69
C GLU A 39 -10.23 -3.48 0.89
N LEU A 40 -9.61 -2.70 0.03
CA LEU A 40 -9.57 -1.26 0.18
C LEU A 40 -10.82 -0.60 -0.38
N GLU A 41 -11.42 0.28 0.42
CA GLU A 41 -12.50 1.15 -0.04
C GLU A 41 -11.88 2.47 -0.49
N GLN A 42 -11.67 2.60 -1.79
CA GLN A 42 -10.91 3.72 -2.35
C GLN A 42 -11.65 5.06 -2.26
N ASP A 43 -12.94 5.04 -1.96
CA ASP A 43 -13.73 6.26 -1.90
C ASP A 43 -13.37 7.15 -0.70
N GLU A 44 -12.76 6.57 0.33
CA GLU A 44 -12.51 7.27 1.59
C GLU A 44 -11.04 7.60 1.80
N VAL A 45 -10.17 7.20 0.90
CA VAL A 45 -8.74 7.40 1.06
C VAL A 45 -8.12 7.93 -0.22
N THR A 46 -6.92 8.51 -0.10
CA THR A 46 -6.15 8.95 -1.25
C THR A 46 -5.17 7.84 -1.61
N VAL A 47 -5.35 7.24 -2.77
CA VAL A 47 -4.44 6.19 -3.24
C VAL A 47 -3.13 6.83 -3.70
N ILE A 48 -2.01 6.36 -3.16
CA ILE A 48 -0.70 6.86 -3.52
C ILE A 48 -0.05 5.95 -4.54
N HIS A 49 -0.07 4.64 -4.30
CA HIS A 49 0.55 3.69 -5.20
C HIS A 49 0.03 2.29 -4.92
N GLU A 50 -0.01 1.46 -5.95
CA GLU A 50 -0.35 0.05 -5.82
C GLU A 50 0.88 -0.79 -6.09
N TYR A 51 1.17 -1.74 -5.21
CA TYR A 51 2.31 -2.63 -5.34
C TYR A 51 1.84 -4.01 -5.75
N ASP A 52 2.40 -4.49 -6.86
CA ASP A 52 2.04 -5.78 -7.44
C ASP A 52 3.20 -6.75 -7.19
N PRO A 53 2.97 -7.86 -6.47
CA PRO A 53 4.07 -8.79 -6.16
C PRO A 53 4.60 -9.53 -7.39
N TRP A 54 3.83 -9.53 -8.47
CA TRP A 54 4.23 -10.22 -9.69
C TRP A 54 4.93 -9.31 -10.69
N SER A 55 4.95 -8.02 -10.44
CA SER A 55 5.58 -7.07 -11.34
C SER A 55 7.01 -6.77 -10.89
N PRO A 56 8.00 -6.96 -11.73
CA PRO A 56 9.39 -6.71 -11.34
C PRO A 56 9.79 -5.25 -11.44
N ALA A 57 8.97 -4.42 -12.00
CA ALA A 57 9.37 -3.08 -12.40
C ALA A 57 9.13 -2.05 -11.30
N HIS A 58 9.93 -2.08 -10.29
CA HIS A 58 9.83 -1.07 -9.24
C HIS A 58 11.20 -0.70 -8.72
#